data_b9d7b806925009094158e213362433cf
#
_entry.id   b9d7b806925009094158e213362433cf
#
_cell.length_a   1.000
_cell.length_b   1.000
_cell.length_c   1.000
_cell.angle_alpha   90.00
_cell.angle_beta   90.00
_cell.angle_gamma   90.00
#
_symmetry.space_group_name_H-M   'P 1'
#
loop_
_entity.id
_entity.type
_entity.pdbx_description
1 polymer ?
#
loop_
_entity_poly.entity_id
_entity_poly.type
_entity_poly.pdbx_seq_one_letter_code
_entity_poly.pdbx_strand_id
1 'polypeptide(L)'
;MYGDINGGKGGRRGGVVGSADLYRRVPKEMTESTKIGVIMSLLSIVIMIILFFCETWAFFAQTKINSSIEIDPNAEQLLRLNFNVTLYDVQCDFVSVDVWDTLGTDLQNVTKDITKWTIDDEGTRQKFHGRNKHERALAHEDHSKTALQDISNANIGEELHYSTDLSPENLKEFYKEHNLAMVDYFAPWCIWCQRLAPTWEKFAAQVKSQEINLGVGKVDCVQHEQMCKDERVMAFPMLRWYEGGKAIMPDYRGDRTVEALLEYAKRRASSSEGGGGDGGDDDRAEDEFAEEHHPGCQVSGHMMVNRVPGDLHIEAKSTNHAINSAMTNLTHRVNHLSFGTPHGPQGHVLSFLPFFSDIPENFKRTNPMKDKYYPTYHFHEAFHHHLKIISTHVDYMFSHSTVLYQILEESQLVYFDVQNIPEIKFLWDMSPMSVNLTKEGRPWYEYATSLLAIIGGTYTTLGLINATLLRIFKPKKF
;
A
#
# COMPACT_ATOMS: atom_id res chain seq x y z
N MET A 1 92.72 17.51 -78.12
CA MET A 1 91.86 18.70 -78.29
C MET A 1 90.72 18.59 -77.26
N TYR A 2 90.76 19.57 -76.40
CA TYR A 2 89.66 20.10 -75.60
C TYR A 2 88.78 19.06 -74.90
N GLY A 3 88.56 19.12 -73.65
CA GLY A 3 88.63 20.17 -72.61
C GLY A 3 87.30 20.14 -71.88
N ASP A 4 87.22 20.12 -70.67
CA ASP A 4 86.76 20.85 -69.53
C ASP A 4 85.97 19.99 -68.57
N ILE A 5 86.46 19.84 -67.36
CA ILE A 5 86.34 20.55 -66.08
C ILE A 5 84.96 21.10 -65.79
N ASN A 6 84.30 20.54 -64.74
CA ASN A 6 83.72 21.22 -63.55
C ASN A 6 82.91 20.20 -62.77
N GLY A 7 83.16 19.85 -61.55
CA GLY A 7 83.40 20.62 -60.40
C GLY A 7 82.07 21.18 -59.81
N GLY A 8 81.37 20.37 -59.02
CA GLY A 8 80.20 20.85 -58.35
C GLY A 8 79.92 20.09 -57.05
N LYS A 9 80.61 20.49 -55.97
CA LYS A 9 80.18 20.11 -54.62
C LYS A 9 78.87 20.75 -54.28
N GLY A 10 77.76 19.98 -54.37
CA GLY A 10 76.50 20.38 -53.84
C GLY A 10 76.35 19.94 -52.37
N GLY A 11 76.74 20.78 -51.43
CA GLY A 11 76.43 20.61 -50.05
C GLY A 11 74.93 20.70 -49.83
N ARG A 12 74.30 19.57 -49.55
CA ARG A 12 72.92 19.56 -49.10
C ARG A 12 72.83 20.17 -47.67
N ARG A 13 72.45 21.41 -47.57
CA ARG A 13 71.94 22.01 -46.34
C ARG A 13 70.73 21.22 -45.94
N GLY A 14 70.85 20.34 -44.94
CA GLY A 14 69.75 19.71 -44.22
C GLY A 14 68.98 20.81 -43.55
N GLY A 15 67.77 21.16 -44.12
CA GLY A 15 66.93 22.16 -43.55
C GLY A 15 66.45 21.76 -42.15
N VAL A 16 66.22 22.77 -41.32
CA VAL A 16 65.74 22.66 -39.93
C VAL A 16 64.48 21.70 -39.77
N VAL A 17 63.71 21.51 -40.87
CA VAL A 17 62.61 20.59 -40.97
C VAL A 17 63.04 19.12 -40.85
N GLY A 18 64.24 18.74 -41.33
CA GLY A 18 64.73 17.36 -41.21
C GLY A 18 65.15 16.95 -39.81
N SER A 19 65.39 17.90 -38.89
CA SER A 19 65.73 17.62 -37.49
C SER A 19 64.51 17.46 -36.61
N ALA A 20 63.31 17.90 -37.08
CA ALA A 20 62.04 17.75 -36.39
C ALA A 20 61.29 16.45 -36.74
N ASP A 21 61.82 15.60 -37.62
CA ASP A 21 61.26 14.32 -37.94
C ASP A 21 61.53 13.30 -36.82
N LEU A 22 60.56 13.13 -35.95
CA LEU A 22 60.58 12.16 -34.83
C LEU A 22 60.32 10.71 -35.31
N TYR A 23 59.85 10.50 -36.55
CA TYR A 23 59.44 9.19 -37.11
C TYR A 23 60.41 8.69 -38.18
N ARG A 24 61.78 8.86 -37.97
CA ARG A 24 62.78 8.37 -38.90
C ARG A 24 62.71 6.86 -39.09
N ARG A 25 62.57 6.42 -40.33
CA ARG A 25 62.59 4.99 -40.68
C ARG A 25 63.99 4.42 -40.54
N VAL A 26 64.13 3.37 -39.73
CA VAL A 26 65.35 2.58 -39.65
C VAL A 26 65.37 1.69 -40.87
N PRO A 27 66.55 1.65 -41.68
CA PRO A 27 66.65 0.74 -42.79
C PRO A 27 66.51 -0.70 -42.35
N LYS A 28 65.82 -1.54 -43.16
CA LYS A 28 65.53 -2.97 -42.84
C LYS A 28 66.84 -3.78 -42.63
N GLU A 29 67.90 -3.35 -43.21
CA GLU A 29 69.30 -3.96 -43.12
C GLU A 29 69.88 -3.85 -41.72
N MET A 30 69.40 -2.94 -40.88
CA MET A 30 69.85 -2.75 -39.48
C MET A 30 68.94 -3.47 -38.46
N THR A 31 67.94 -4.19 -38.89
CA THR A 31 67.00 -4.90 -38.00
C THR A 31 67.22 -6.40 -38.05
N GLU A 32 67.89 -6.95 -37.02
CA GLU A 32 68.02 -8.41 -36.85
C GLU A 32 66.87 -8.97 -36.05
N SER A 33 66.12 -9.97 -36.58
CA SER A 33 65.09 -10.66 -35.86
C SER A 33 65.72 -11.71 -34.92
N THR A 34 65.44 -11.58 -33.64
CA THR A 34 65.82 -12.55 -32.61
C THR A 34 64.68 -13.41 -32.17
N LYS A 35 64.88 -14.69 -31.84
CA LYS A 35 63.82 -15.59 -31.34
C LYS A 35 63.13 -15.02 -30.08
N ILE A 36 63.91 -14.40 -29.19
CA ILE A 36 63.39 -13.76 -27.97
C ILE A 36 62.55 -12.55 -28.34
N GLY A 37 62.94 -11.72 -29.32
CA GLY A 37 62.15 -10.58 -29.78
C GLY A 37 60.79 -10.99 -30.37
N VAL A 38 60.78 -12.09 -31.14
CA VAL A 38 59.49 -12.62 -31.69
C VAL A 38 58.53 -13.09 -30.56
N ILE A 39 59.02 -13.82 -29.56
CA ILE A 39 58.24 -14.29 -28.42
C ILE A 39 57.68 -13.10 -27.62
N MET A 40 58.57 -12.09 -27.35
CA MET A 40 58.18 -10.88 -26.65
C MET A 40 57.13 -10.05 -27.41
N SER A 41 57.22 -9.99 -28.74
CA SER A 41 56.22 -9.32 -29.57
C SER A 41 54.86 -10.04 -29.55
N LEU A 42 54.87 -11.37 -29.65
CA LEU A 42 53.63 -12.16 -29.53
C LEU A 42 52.99 -12.01 -28.15
N LEU A 43 53.80 -12.06 -27.08
CA LEU A 43 53.34 -11.83 -25.71
C LEU A 43 52.72 -10.43 -25.56
N SER A 44 53.37 -9.40 -26.14
CA SER A 44 52.84 -8.03 -26.15
C SER A 44 51.47 -7.94 -26.79
N ILE A 45 51.29 -8.58 -27.94
CA ILE A 45 49.98 -8.57 -28.65
C ILE A 45 48.91 -9.26 -27.81
N VAL A 46 49.21 -10.40 -27.21
CA VAL A 46 48.25 -11.12 -26.35
C VAL A 46 47.84 -10.27 -25.15
N ILE A 47 48.83 -9.65 -24.47
CA ILE A 47 48.54 -8.77 -23.33
C ILE A 47 47.69 -7.56 -23.76
N MET A 48 48.01 -6.92 -24.88
CA MET A 48 47.23 -5.79 -25.40
C MET A 48 45.80 -6.18 -25.72
N ILE A 49 45.57 -7.35 -26.31
CA ILE A 49 44.21 -7.87 -26.60
C ILE A 49 43.45 -8.08 -25.30
N ILE A 50 44.02 -8.73 -24.30
CA ILE A 50 43.39 -8.96 -23.01
C ILE A 50 43.02 -7.63 -22.35
N LEU A 51 43.97 -6.70 -22.27
CA LEU A 51 43.75 -5.38 -21.65
C LEU A 51 42.72 -4.56 -22.44
N PHE A 52 42.70 -4.65 -23.76
CA PHE A 52 41.64 -4.02 -24.58
C PHE A 52 40.24 -4.54 -24.23
N PHE A 53 40.08 -5.85 -24.16
CA PHE A 53 38.79 -6.41 -23.77
C PHE A 53 38.40 -6.08 -22.33
N CYS A 54 39.35 -6.12 -21.39
CA CYS A 54 39.11 -5.72 -20.01
C CYS A 54 38.69 -4.24 -19.89
N GLU A 55 39.37 -3.32 -20.58
CA GLU A 55 39.02 -1.89 -20.55
C GLU A 55 37.70 -1.61 -21.26
N THR A 56 37.44 -2.30 -22.37
CA THR A 56 36.15 -2.18 -23.06
C THR A 56 35.01 -2.66 -22.19
N TRP A 57 35.20 -3.81 -21.53
CA TRP A 57 34.20 -4.30 -20.55
C TRP A 57 34.02 -3.32 -19.40
N ALA A 58 35.11 -2.79 -18.82
CA ALA A 58 35.06 -1.82 -17.75
C ALA A 58 34.36 -0.52 -18.18
N PHE A 59 34.54 -0.06 -19.41
CA PHE A 59 33.90 1.12 -19.96
C PHE A 59 32.37 0.97 -20.00
N PHE A 60 31.88 -0.19 -20.44
CA PHE A 60 30.42 -0.46 -20.48
C PHE A 60 29.84 -0.85 -19.13
N ALA A 61 30.61 -1.48 -18.25
CA ALA A 61 30.15 -1.95 -16.95
C ALA A 61 30.20 -0.87 -15.86
N GLN A 62 31.15 0.06 -15.94
CA GLN A 62 31.33 1.13 -14.95
C GLN A 62 30.40 2.31 -15.28
N THR A 63 29.29 2.34 -14.59
CA THR A 63 28.40 3.50 -14.57
C THR A 63 28.40 4.10 -13.18
N LYS A 64 28.43 5.42 -13.09
CA LYS A 64 28.30 6.16 -11.83
C LYS A 64 26.88 6.72 -11.73
N ILE A 65 26.28 6.57 -10.58
CA ILE A 65 25.03 7.22 -10.27
C ILE A 65 25.36 8.50 -9.54
N ASN A 66 25.02 9.63 -10.13
CA ASN A 66 25.09 10.93 -9.51
C ASN A 66 23.72 11.27 -8.97
N SER A 67 23.68 11.73 -7.70
CA SER A 67 22.47 12.25 -7.08
C SER A 67 22.60 13.76 -6.92
N SER A 68 21.68 14.52 -7.47
CA SER A 68 21.52 15.95 -7.23
C SER A 68 20.21 16.20 -6.49
N ILE A 69 20.19 17.24 -5.66
CA ILE A 69 18.98 17.72 -4.99
C ILE A 69 18.57 18.99 -5.70
N GLU A 70 17.32 19.03 -6.14
CA GLU A 70 16.72 20.14 -6.86
C GLU A 70 15.39 20.53 -6.23
N ILE A 71 14.88 21.69 -6.55
CA ILE A 71 13.53 22.10 -6.18
C ILE A 71 12.57 21.28 -7.05
N ASP A 72 11.59 20.63 -6.42
CA ASP A 72 10.57 19.86 -7.13
C ASP A 72 9.78 20.78 -8.08
N PRO A 73 9.79 20.52 -9.40
CA PRO A 73 9.06 21.34 -10.35
C PRO A 73 7.54 21.26 -10.18
N ASN A 74 7.05 20.32 -9.38
CA ASN A 74 5.63 20.08 -9.08
C ASN A 74 4.74 20.09 -10.34
N ALA A 75 5.20 19.43 -11.40
CA ALA A 75 4.57 19.45 -12.71
C ALA A 75 3.22 18.71 -12.77
N GLU A 76 3.05 17.70 -11.89
CA GLU A 76 1.83 16.90 -11.81
C GLU A 76 0.91 17.45 -10.70
N GLN A 77 -0.34 17.74 -11.05
CA GLN A 77 -1.33 18.24 -10.08
C GLN A 77 -1.91 17.12 -9.22
N LEU A 78 -2.03 15.93 -9.77
CA LEU A 78 -2.63 14.76 -9.09
C LEU A 78 -1.58 13.69 -8.84
N LEU A 79 -1.66 13.10 -7.64
CA LEU A 79 -0.82 12.01 -7.20
C LEU A 79 -1.69 10.79 -6.89
N ARG A 80 -1.29 9.64 -7.38
CA ARG A 80 -1.98 8.39 -7.08
C ARG A 80 -1.51 7.87 -5.72
N LEU A 81 -2.44 7.70 -4.79
CA LEU A 81 -2.24 7.01 -3.51
C LEU A 81 -2.76 5.58 -3.65
N ASN A 82 -1.92 4.59 -3.38
CA ASN A 82 -2.30 3.19 -3.34
C ASN A 82 -2.19 2.70 -1.89
N PHE A 83 -3.21 2.00 -1.41
CA PHE A 83 -3.22 1.50 -0.04
C PHE A 83 -3.88 0.12 0.06
N ASN A 84 -3.48 -0.61 1.09
CA ASN A 84 -4.07 -1.87 1.51
C ASN A 84 -3.84 -2.01 3.01
N VAL A 85 -4.91 -1.87 3.78
CA VAL A 85 -4.90 -1.88 5.23
C VAL A 85 -5.86 -2.95 5.73
N THR A 86 -5.41 -3.76 6.66
CA THR A 86 -6.20 -4.79 7.33
C THR A 86 -6.53 -4.35 8.75
N LEU A 87 -7.81 -4.24 9.07
CA LEU A 87 -8.36 -3.95 10.40
C LEU A 87 -8.83 -5.27 11.00
N TYR A 88 -8.44 -5.58 12.23
CA TYR A 88 -8.74 -6.88 12.82
C TYR A 88 -10.06 -6.93 13.58
N ASP A 89 -10.47 -5.82 14.16
CA ASP A 89 -11.60 -5.77 15.10
C ASP A 89 -12.78 -4.89 14.64
N VAL A 90 -12.79 -4.46 13.36
CA VAL A 90 -13.87 -3.63 12.81
C VAL A 90 -14.50 -4.31 11.61
N GLN A 91 -15.82 -4.49 11.66
CA GLN A 91 -16.60 -5.07 10.55
C GLN A 91 -16.58 -4.16 9.33
N CYS A 92 -16.52 -4.77 8.13
CA CYS A 92 -16.48 -4.04 6.86
C CYS A 92 -17.64 -3.06 6.63
N ASP A 93 -18.80 -3.33 7.22
CA ASP A 93 -19.98 -2.45 7.14
C ASP A 93 -19.74 -1.10 7.80
N PHE A 94 -18.94 -1.08 8.86
CA PHE A 94 -18.68 0.13 9.64
C PHE A 94 -17.38 0.83 9.26
N VAL A 95 -16.58 0.28 8.34
CA VAL A 95 -15.34 0.94 7.91
C VAL A 95 -15.64 2.02 6.89
N SER A 96 -15.28 3.26 7.16
CA SER A 96 -15.25 4.37 6.20
C SER A 96 -13.81 4.75 5.85
N VAL A 97 -13.64 5.17 4.59
CA VAL A 97 -12.37 5.67 4.07
C VAL A 97 -12.62 7.02 3.42
N ASP A 98 -12.07 8.05 4.02
CA ASP A 98 -12.24 9.45 3.60
C ASP A 98 -10.86 10.09 3.38
N VAL A 99 -10.76 11.05 2.46
CA VAL A 99 -9.53 11.80 2.19
C VAL A 99 -9.82 13.28 2.27
N TRP A 100 -8.94 13.96 2.97
CA TRP A 100 -9.01 15.41 3.15
C TRP A 100 -7.69 16.03 2.69
N ASP A 101 -7.75 17.21 2.11
CA ASP A 101 -6.56 17.97 1.75
C ASP A 101 -6.65 19.43 2.25
N THR A 102 -5.52 20.10 2.24
CA THR A 102 -5.43 21.51 2.67
C THR A 102 -6.14 22.50 1.75
N LEU A 103 -6.58 22.06 0.55
CA LEU A 103 -7.38 22.85 -0.37
C LEU A 103 -8.88 22.78 -0.05
N GLY A 104 -9.26 22.01 0.98
CA GLY A 104 -10.65 21.79 1.37
C GLY A 104 -11.39 20.85 0.42
N THR A 105 -10.67 20.08 -0.36
CA THR A 105 -11.26 19.02 -1.19
C THR A 105 -11.54 17.83 -0.27
N ASP A 106 -12.80 17.68 0.10
CA ASP A 106 -13.30 16.53 0.82
C ASP A 106 -13.71 15.48 -0.21
N LEU A 107 -12.85 14.51 -0.43
CA LEU A 107 -13.15 13.34 -1.25
C LEU A 107 -13.80 12.26 -0.37
N GLN A 108 -14.99 12.59 0.15
CA GLN A 108 -15.78 11.62 0.87
C GLN A 108 -16.18 10.49 -0.07
N ASN A 109 -15.89 9.28 0.35
CA ASN A 109 -16.37 8.07 -0.28
C ASN A 109 -16.02 7.92 -1.76
N VAL A 110 -14.74 7.95 -2.08
CA VAL A 110 -14.24 7.60 -3.43
C VAL A 110 -14.52 6.11 -3.67
N THR A 111 -15.63 5.85 -4.35
CA THR A 111 -16.28 4.53 -4.34
C THR A 111 -15.76 3.54 -5.37
N LYS A 112 -15.17 4.02 -6.48
CA LYS A 112 -14.95 3.15 -7.64
C LYS A 112 -13.81 2.15 -7.47
N ASP A 113 -12.75 2.56 -6.79
CA ASP A 113 -11.48 1.84 -6.77
C ASP A 113 -11.08 1.31 -5.40
N ILE A 114 -11.99 1.42 -4.42
CA ILE A 114 -11.80 0.88 -3.06
C ILE A 114 -12.67 -0.34 -2.87
N THR A 115 -12.05 -1.42 -2.47
CA THR A 115 -12.68 -2.72 -2.21
C THR A 115 -12.50 -3.12 -0.77
N LYS A 116 -13.53 -3.77 -0.21
CA LYS A 116 -13.57 -4.31 1.14
C LYS A 116 -13.70 -5.82 1.10
N TRP A 117 -12.94 -6.50 1.93
CA TRP A 117 -12.93 -7.95 2.08
C TRP A 117 -13.03 -8.32 3.54
N THR A 118 -13.91 -9.24 3.88
CA THR A 118 -13.88 -9.86 5.21
C THR A 118 -12.64 -10.70 5.36
N ILE A 119 -12.08 -10.74 6.56
CA ILE A 119 -10.86 -11.47 6.88
C ILE A 119 -11.14 -12.50 7.97
N ASP A 120 -10.26 -13.50 8.08
CA ASP A 120 -10.18 -14.41 9.21
C ASP A 120 -9.30 -13.87 10.34
N ASP A 121 -9.15 -14.64 11.41
CA ASP A 121 -8.32 -14.31 12.58
C ASP A 121 -6.85 -14.08 12.22
N GLU A 122 -6.37 -14.71 11.15
CA GLU A 122 -5.01 -14.58 10.65
C GLU A 122 -4.83 -13.34 9.74
N GLY A 123 -5.93 -12.66 9.38
CA GLY A 123 -5.94 -11.52 8.48
C GLY A 123 -5.95 -11.91 7.01
N THR A 124 -6.32 -13.17 6.69
CA THR A 124 -6.44 -13.65 5.32
C THR A 124 -7.83 -13.31 4.77
N ARG A 125 -7.90 -12.91 3.50
CA ARG A 125 -9.16 -12.59 2.82
C ARG A 125 -10.04 -13.81 2.72
N GLN A 126 -11.28 -13.69 3.13
CA GLN A 126 -12.29 -14.72 2.99
C GLN A 126 -13.31 -14.35 1.90
N LYS A 127 -14.21 -13.44 2.16
CA LYS A 127 -15.32 -13.09 1.27
C LYS A 127 -15.19 -11.64 0.80
N PHE A 128 -15.51 -11.41 -0.47
CA PHE A 128 -15.64 -10.06 -1.01
C PHE A 128 -16.89 -9.40 -0.42
N HIS A 129 -16.67 -8.37 0.39
CA HIS A 129 -17.77 -7.63 1.03
C HIS A 129 -18.42 -6.62 0.08
N GLY A 130 -17.64 -6.05 -0.83
CA GLY A 130 -18.11 -5.08 -1.78
C GLY A 130 -17.11 -3.96 -2.06
N ARG A 131 -17.60 -2.92 -2.74
CA ARG A 131 -16.87 -1.67 -2.93
C ARG A 131 -17.25 -0.70 -1.80
N ASN A 132 -16.37 0.26 -1.53
CA ASN A 132 -16.70 1.35 -0.63
C ASN A 132 -17.87 2.14 -1.23
N LYS A 133 -19.08 1.98 -0.68
CA LYS A 133 -20.31 2.65 -1.13
C LYS A 133 -20.91 3.40 0.06
N HIS A 134 -21.65 4.46 -0.22
CA HIS A 134 -22.50 5.05 0.80
C HIS A 134 -23.47 4.00 1.32
N GLU A 135 -23.54 3.89 2.61
CA GLU A 135 -24.53 3.08 3.28
C GLU A 135 -25.91 3.60 2.88
N ARG A 136 -26.83 2.71 2.48
CA ARG A 136 -28.20 3.09 2.17
C ARG A 136 -28.85 3.59 3.45
N ALA A 137 -29.46 4.78 3.41
CA ALA A 137 -30.29 5.23 4.52
C ALA A 137 -31.47 4.26 4.70
N LEU A 138 -31.61 3.74 5.91
CA LEU A 138 -32.73 2.85 6.25
C LEU A 138 -34.00 3.67 6.42
N ALA A 139 -35.15 3.11 5.98
CA ALA A 139 -36.44 3.68 6.25
C ALA A 139 -36.79 3.48 7.73
N HIS A 140 -37.24 4.55 8.36
CA HIS A 140 -37.78 4.56 9.71
C HIS A 140 -39.24 4.87 9.65
N GLU A 141 -40.02 4.35 10.59
CA GLU A 141 -41.42 4.70 10.72
C GLU A 141 -41.57 6.18 11.08
N ASP A 142 -42.45 6.89 10.36
CA ASP A 142 -42.71 8.31 10.62
C ASP A 142 -43.68 8.47 11.83
N HIS A 143 -43.09 8.72 12.99
CA HIS A 143 -43.82 8.92 14.22
C HIS A 143 -44.42 10.33 14.36
N SER A 144 -44.18 11.23 13.38
CA SER A 144 -44.56 12.64 13.52
C SER A 144 -46.05 12.90 13.49
N LYS A 145 -46.83 11.97 12.95
CA LYS A 145 -48.30 12.13 12.82
C LYS A 145 -49.15 11.23 13.74
N THR A 146 -48.62 10.07 14.12
CA THR A 146 -49.40 9.08 14.91
C THR A 146 -49.13 9.19 16.41
N ALA A 147 -47.90 9.50 16.81
CA ALA A 147 -47.53 9.56 18.22
C ALA A 147 -48.24 10.68 19.02
N LEU A 148 -48.57 11.81 18.37
CA LEU A 148 -49.28 12.92 19.01
C LEU A 148 -50.77 12.66 19.13
N GLN A 149 -51.39 11.83 18.27
CA GLN A 149 -52.82 11.46 18.37
C GLN A 149 -53.08 10.30 19.31
N ASP A 150 -52.14 9.32 19.37
CA ASP A 150 -52.29 8.17 20.28
C ASP A 150 -51.96 8.54 21.73
N ILE A 151 -51.03 9.49 21.95
CA ILE A 151 -50.74 10.05 23.29
C ILE A 151 -51.93 10.88 23.85
N SER A 152 -52.74 11.49 22.98
CA SER A 152 -53.91 12.24 23.42
C SER A 152 -55.09 11.34 23.77
N ASN A 153 -55.10 10.08 23.32
CA ASN A 153 -56.21 9.11 23.56
C ASN A 153 -55.84 7.98 24.52
N ALA A 154 -54.55 7.81 24.88
CA ALA A 154 -54.13 6.87 25.90
C ALA A 154 -54.11 7.58 27.26
N ASN A 155 -54.89 7.07 28.21
CA ASN A 155 -54.81 7.48 29.61
C ASN A 155 -53.35 7.48 30.06
N ILE A 156 -52.84 8.65 30.43
CA ILE A 156 -51.51 8.88 31.00
C ILE A 156 -51.41 7.98 32.24
N GLY A 157 -50.66 6.85 32.14
CA GLY A 157 -50.41 6.04 33.33
C GLY A 157 -49.67 4.74 33.19
N GLU A 158 -49.60 4.12 32.01
CA GLU A 158 -48.80 2.90 31.81
C GLU A 158 -48.00 3.03 30.54
N GLU A 159 -46.66 3.13 30.67
CA GLU A 159 -45.74 2.84 29.59
C GLU A 159 -45.94 1.36 29.21
N LEU A 160 -46.65 1.11 28.10
CA LEU A 160 -46.85 -0.24 27.59
C LEU A 160 -45.52 -0.77 27.05
N HIS A 161 -44.78 -1.46 27.90
CA HIS A 161 -43.62 -2.24 27.53
C HIS A 161 -44.06 -3.63 27.10
N TYR A 162 -44.01 -3.90 25.79
CA TYR A 162 -44.31 -5.24 25.23
C TYR A 162 -43.03 -6.05 25.03
N SER A 163 -41.90 -5.40 24.86
CA SER A 163 -40.55 -6.05 24.81
C SER A 163 -40.02 -6.30 26.22
N THR A 164 -39.26 -7.37 26.38
CA THR A 164 -38.67 -7.74 27.69
C THR A 164 -37.33 -7.04 27.87
N ASP A 165 -37.17 -6.33 29.00
CA ASP A 165 -35.85 -5.80 29.38
C ASP A 165 -34.96 -6.95 29.84
N LEU A 166 -33.85 -7.14 29.13
CA LEU A 166 -32.90 -8.22 29.37
C LEU A 166 -31.70 -7.75 30.17
N SER A 167 -31.34 -8.56 31.14
CA SER A 167 -30.17 -8.40 31.99
C SER A 167 -29.40 -9.71 32.07
N PRO A 168 -28.13 -9.73 32.55
CA PRO A 168 -27.38 -10.98 32.75
C PRO A 168 -28.07 -12.01 33.62
N GLU A 169 -29.03 -11.56 34.49
CA GLU A 169 -29.72 -12.37 35.42
C GLU A 169 -30.92 -13.14 34.77
N ASN A 170 -31.67 -12.48 33.88
CA ASN A 170 -32.89 -13.05 33.27
C ASN A 170 -32.64 -13.61 31.85
N LEU A 171 -31.55 -13.33 31.23
CA LEU A 171 -31.23 -13.73 29.84
C LEU A 171 -31.38 -15.24 29.61
N LYS A 172 -30.84 -16.05 30.53
CA LYS A 172 -30.86 -17.51 30.41
C LYS A 172 -32.27 -18.07 30.55
N GLU A 173 -33.12 -17.44 31.36
CA GLU A 173 -34.52 -17.80 31.53
C GLU A 173 -35.33 -17.42 30.30
N PHE A 174 -35.11 -16.23 29.77
CA PHE A 174 -35.69 -15.73 28.54
C PHE A 174 -35.45 -16.66 27.33
N TYR A 175 -34.22 -17.15 27.14
CA TYR A 175 -33.94 -18.10 26.06
C TYR A 175 -34.45 -19.53 26.30
N LYS A 176 -34.74 -19.91 27.54
CA LYS A 176 -35.43 -21.17 27.84
C LYS A 176 -36.93 -21.09 27.54
N GLU A 177 -37.52 -19.94 27.80
CA GLU A 177 -38.92 -19.69 27.52
C GLU A 177 -39.22 -19.48 26.03
N HIS A 178 -38.28 -18.82 25.34
CA HIS A 178 -38.37 -18.49 23.92
C HIS A 178 -37.24 -19.16 23.13
N ASN A 179 -37.57 -20.21 22.36
CA ASN A 179 -36.58 -20.87 21.51
C ASN A 179 -36.09 -19.94 20.39
N LEU A 180 -36.97 -19.07 19.88
CA LEU A 180 -36.64 -18.02 18.93
C LEU A 180 -36.72 -16.67 19.62
N ALA A 181 -35.72 -15.81 19.43
CA ALA A 181 -35.73 -14.48 20.01
C ALA A 181 -35.10 -13.46 19.07
N MET A 182 -35.61 -12.23 19.14
CA MET A 182 -35.01 -11.07 18.50
C MET A 182 -34.71 -10.03 19.56
N VAL A 183 -33.45 -9.59 19.64
CA VAL A 183 -32.95 -8.71 20.69
C VAL A 183 -32.41 -7.41 20.09
N ASP A 184 -32.89 -6.29 20.64
CA ASP A 184 -32.36 -4.95 20.34
C ASP A 184 -31.31 -4.56 21.38
N TYR A 185 -30.08 -4.41 20.94
CA TYR A 185 -28.99 -3.85 21.73
C TYR A 185 -28.93 -2.35 21.50
N PHE A 186 -29.20 -1.58 22.53
CA PHE A 186 -29.32 -0.14 22.40
C PHE A 186 -28.49 0.64 23.45
N ALA A 187 -28.32 1.93 23.18
CA ALA A 187 -27.82 2.88 24.17
C ALA A 187 -28.82 4.05 24.29
N PRO A 188 -29.13 4.53 25.52
CA PRO A 188 -30.11 5.60 25.75
C PRO A 188 -29.79 6.93 25.05
N TRP A 189 -28.49 7.21 24.85
CA TRP A 189 -28.01 8.43 24.17
C TRP A 189 -28.03 8.33 22.65
N CYS A 190 -28.24 7.12 22.09
CA CYS A 190 -28.21 6.86 20.64
C CYS A 190 -29.47 7.40 19.97
N ILE A 191 -29.34 8.36 19.07
CA ILE A 191 -30.48 8.95 18.33
C ILE A 191 -31.25 7.93 17.49
N TRP A 192 -30.55 6.96 16.90
CA TRP A 192 -31.16 5.90 16.10
C TRP A 192 -31.96 4.92 16.96
N CYS A 193 -31.49 4.66 18.19
CA CYS A 193 -32.19 3.83 19.16
C CYS A 193 -33.45 4.52 19.65
N GLN A 194 -33.37 5.81 19.96
CA GLN A 194 -34.52 6.61 20.35
C GLN A 194 -35.63 6.64 19.25
N ARG A 195 -35.20 6.68 17.97
CA ARG A 195 -36.14 6.58 16.84
C ARG A 195 -36.73 5.19 16.68
N LEU A 196 -35.97 4.14 16.97
CA LEU A 196 -36.41 2.76 16.85
C LEU A 196 -37.35 2.36 18.03
N ALA A 197 -37.15 2.85 19.23
CA ALA A 197 -37.82 2.41 20.44
C ALA A 197 -39.36 2.30 20.31
N PRO A 198 -40.10 3.30 19.79
CA PRO A 198 -41.55 3.17 19.63
C PRO A 198 -41.95 2.13 18.56
N THR A 199 -41.15 1.96 17.51
CA THR A 199 -41.35 0.91 16.48
C THR A 199 -41.12 -0.47 17.08
N TRP A 200 -40.08 -0.62 17.93
CA TRP A 200 -39.76 -1.87 18.60
C TRP A 200 -40.86 -2.36 19.52
N GLU A 201 -41.42 -1.48 20.33
CA GLU A 201 -42.58 -1.81 21.20
C GLU A 201 -43.83 -2.18 20.38
N LYS A 202 -44.11 -1.48 19.28
CA LYS A 202 -45.22 -1.84 18.36
C LYS A 202 -44.97 -3.20 17.70
N PHE A 203 -43.73 -3.48 17.29
CA PHE A 203 -43.33 -4.78 16.76
C PHE A 203 -43.58 -5.89 17.79
N ALA A 204 -43.10 -5.72 19.03
CA ALA A 204 -43.32 -6.67 20.12
C ALA A 204 -44.81 -6.90 20.41
N ALA A 205 -45.64 -5.83 20.42
CA ALA A 205 -47.07 -5.93 20.57
C ALA A 205 -47.74 -6.76 19.44
N GLN A 206 -47.29 -6.56 18.19
CA GLN A 206 -47.85 -7.30 17.04
C GLN A 206 -47.38 -8.75 17.00
N VAL A 207 -46.14 -9.05 17.40
CA VAL A 207 -45.64 -10.43 17.57
C VAL A 207 -46.55 -11.17 18.56
N LYS A 208 -46.85 -10.55 19.69
CA LYS A 208 -47.78 -11.12 20.71
C LYS A 208 -49.20 -11.26 20.19
N SER A 209 -49.75 -10.24 19.51
CA SER A 209 -51.15 -10.27 19.01
C SER A 209 -51.36 -11.27 17.87
N GLN A 210 -50.31 -11.57 17.08
CA GLN A 210 -50.34 -12.55 15.98
C GLN A 210 -49.91 -13.95 16.44
N GLU A 211 -49.68 -14.15 17.75
CA GLU A 211 -49.27 -15.43 18.35
C GLU A 211 -48.02 -16.03 17.68
N ILE A 212 -47.07 -15.16 17.23
CA ILE A 212 -45.78 -15.60 16.68
C ILE A 212 -44.96 -16.10 17.84
N ASN A 213 -44.45 -17.33 17.76
CA ASN A 213 -43.59 -17.93 18.78
C ASN A 213 -42.20 -17.31 18.75
N LEU A 214 -42.06 -16.05 19.15
CA LEU A 214 -40.85 -15.26 19.13
C LEU A 214 -40.76 -14.40 20.39
N GLY A 215 -39.68 -14.54 21.14
CA GLY A 215 -39.31 -13.62 22.21
C GLY A 215 -38.76 -12.31 21.65
N VAL A 216 -39.32 -11.18 22.12
CA VAL A 216 -38.77 -9.86 21.74
C VAL A 216 -38.16 -9.22 22.98
N GLY A 217 -36.84 -9.02 22.94
CA GLY A 217 -36.09 -8.48 24.06
C GLY A 217 -35.31 -7.21 23.68
N LYS A 218 -34.88 -6.48 24.69
CA LYS A 218 -33.96 -5.34 24.53
C LYS A 218 -32.92 -5.31 25.65
N VAL A 219 -31.74 -4.84 25.34
CA VAL A 219 -30.58 -4.75 26.27
C VAL A 219 -30.07 -3.32 26.26
N ASP A 220 -30.01 -2.69 27.43
CA ASP A 220 -29.33 -1.42 27.62
C ASP A 220 -27.82 -1.66 27.79
N CYS A 221 -27.05 -1.33 26.75
CA CYS A 221 -25.59 -1.52 26.73
C CYS A 221 -24.82 -0.51 27.58
N VAL A 222 -25.46 0.53 28.08
CA VAL A 222 -24.85 1.45 29.08
C VAL A 222 -24.94 0.83 30.47
N GLN A 223 -26.06 0.19 30.79
CA GLN A 223 -26.23 -0.50 32.08
C GLN A 223 -25.52 -1.84 32.12
N HIS A 224 -25.53 -2.59 31.00
CA HIS A 224 -24.99 -3.95 30.89
C HIS A 224 -23.82 -4.02 29.91
N GLU A 225 -22.84 -3.13 30.09
CA GLU A 225 -21.69 -2.97 29.19
C GLU A 225 -20.96 -4.30 28.92
N GLN A 226 -20.71 -5.10 29.98
CA GLN A 226 -20.00 -6.37 29.83
C GLN A 226 -20.76 -7.37 28.96
N MET A 227 -22.06 -7.46 29.11
CA MET A 227 -22.92 -8.33 28.30
C MET A 227 -22.86 -7.94 26.82
N CYS A 228 -22.88 -6.63 26.52
CA CYS A 228 -22.75 -6.14 25.15
C CYS A 228 -21.34 -6.32 24.58
N LYS A 229 -20.30 -6.31 25.43
CA LYS A 229 -18.94 -6.66 25.02
C LYS A 229 -18.83 -8.13 24.66
N ASP A 230 -19.37 -9.02 25.48
CA ASP A 230 -19.37 -10.45 25.24
C ASP A 230 -20.11 -10.81 23.95
N GLU A 231 -21.21 -10.10 23.65
CA GLU A 231 -21.96 -10.22 22.41
C GLU A 231 -21.37 -9.41 21.22
N ARG A 232 -20.23 -8.74 21.40
CA ARG A 232 -19.54 -7.93 20.38
C ARG A 232 -20.44 -6.90 19.71
N VAL A 233 -21.19 -6.13 20.49
CA VAL A 233 -22.08 -5.07 20.00
C VAL A 233 -21.25 -3.83 19.62
N MET A 234 -20.95 -3.67 18.34
CA MET A 234 -20.07 -2.61 17.85
C MET A 234 -20.80 -1.31 17.50
N ALA A 235 -22.10 -1.35 17.28
CA ALA A 235 -22.90 -0.18 16.87
C ALA A 235 -24.32 -0.28 17.39
N PHE A 236 -24.99 0.86 17.60
CA PHE A 236 -26.35 0.96 18.12
C PHE A 236 -27.32 1.60 17.10
N PRO A 237 -28.58 1.12 17.01
CA PRO A 237 -29.10 -0.13 17.57
C PRO A 237 -28.57 -1.33 16.77
N MET A 238 -28.36 -2.47 17.44
CA MET A 238 -28.01 -3.72 16.79
C MET A 238 -29.10 -4.75 17.05
N LEU A 239 -29.77 -5.20 15.98
CA LEU A 239 -30.90 -6.12 16.05
C LEU A 239 -30.40 -7.52 15.68
N ARG A 240 -30.41 -8.42 16.67
CA ARG A 240 -29.85 -9.76 16.51
C ARG A 240 -30.90 -10.84 16.73
N TRP A 241 -30.86 -11.85 15.86
CA TRP A 241 -31.69 -13.04 15.95
C TRP A 241 -31.02 -14.13 16.76
N TYR A 242 -31.80 -14.81 17.59
CA TYR A 242 -31.32 -15.94 18.40
C TYR A 242 -32.18 -17.17 18.18
N GLU A 243 -31.54 -18.34 18.15
CA GLU A 243 -32.21 -19.64 18.09
C GLU A 243 -31.56 -20.57 19.14
N GLY A 244 -32.41 -21.07 20.05
CA GLY A 244 -31.93 -21.87 21.19
C GLY A 244 -30.88 -21.15 22.06
N GLY A 245 -30.95 -19.82 22.14
CA GLY A 245 -29.99 -19.00 22.87
C GLY A 245 -28.66 -18.77 22.16
N LYS A 246 -28.50 -19.22 20.91
CA LYS A 246 -27.34 -18.91 20.06
C LYS A 246 -27.63 -17.78 19.10
N ALA A 247 -26.72 -16.84 18.97
CA ALA A 247 -26.82 -15.75 18.00
C ALA A 247 -26.72 -16.30 16.57
N ILE A 248 -27.63 -15.87 15.70
CA ILE A 248 -27.61 -16.21 14.27
C ILE A 248 -27.18 -14.98 13.49
N MET A 249 -26.05 -15.09 12.86
CA MET A 249 -25.49 -14.03 12.03
C MET A 249 -25.96 -14.16 10.57
N PRO A 250 -26.02 -13.09 9.78
CA PRO A 250 -25.72 -11.70 10.14
C PRO A 250 -26.83 -11.03 10.94
N ASP A 251 -26.48 -9.96 11.68
CA ASP A 251 -27.46 -9.11 12.34
C ASP A 251 -28.46 -8.50 11.33
N TYR A 252 -29.66 -8.14 11.79
CA TYR A 252 -30.70 -7.56 10.92
C TYR A 252 -30.27 -6.19 10.36
N ARG A 253 -30.35 -6.05 9.03
CA ARG A 253 -29.91 -4.85 8.29
C ARG A 253 -31.02 -4.24 7.43
N GLY A 254 -32.26 -4.66 7.65
CA GLY A 254 -33.42 -4.17 6.90
C GLY A 254 -33.94 -2.83 7.42
N ASP A 255 -35.01 -2.36 6.77
CA ASP A 255 -35.69 -1.13 7.15
C ASP A 255 -36.30 -1.26 8.56
N ARG A 256 -36.29 -0.18 9.34
CA ARG A 256 -36.73 -0.14 10.74
C ARG A 256 -38.20 0.30 10.84
N THR A 257 -39.06 -0.41 10.11
CA THR A 257 -40.49 -0.27 10.15
C THR A 257 -41.13 -1.53 10.74
N VAL A 258 -42.30 -1.41 11.33
CA VAL A 258 -43.01 -2.57 11.96
C VAL A 258 -43.26 -3.66 10.93
N GLU A 259 -43.65 -3.29 9.71
CA GLU A 259 -43.92 -4.23 8.62
C GLU A 259 -42.67 -5.04 8.24
N ALA A 260 -41.53 -4.36 8.05
CA ALA A 260 -40.26 -5.01 7.67
C ALA A 260 -39.74 -5.96 8.76
N LEU A 261 -39.84 -5.55 10.02
CA LEU A 261 -39.48 -6.39 11.16
C LEU A 261 -40.40 -7.63 11.28
N LEU A 262 -41.70 -7.48 11.08
CA LEU A 262 -42.64 -8.60 11.11
C LEU A 262 -42.46 -9.56 9.94
N GLU A 263 -42.20 -9.05 8.75
CA GLU A 263 -41.92 -9.88 7.58
C GLU A 263 -40.65 -10.71 7.81
N TYR A 264 -39.57 -10.08 8.31
CA TYR A 264 -38.38 -10.78 8.69
C TYR A 264 -38.62 -11.85 9.76
N ALA A 265 -39.32 -11.51 10.83
CA ALA A 265 -39.64 -12.42 11.93
C ALA A 265 -40.46 -13.64 11.44
N LYS A 266 -41.48 -13.42 10.62
CA LYS A 266 -42.32 -14.50 10.05
C LYS A 266 -41.52 -15.42 9.14
N ARG A 267 -40.66 -14.85 8.29
CA ARG A 267 -39.80 -15.61 7.39
C ARG A 267 -38.83 -16.50 8.18
N ARG A 268 -38.16 -15.95 9.20
CA ARG A 268 -37.22 -16.71 10.05
C ARG A 268 -37.95 -17.76 10.91
N ALA A 269 -39.10 -17.44 11.50
CA ALA A 269 -39.84 -18.39 12.29
C ALA A 269 -40.38 -19.57 11.46
N SER A 270 -40.82 -19.32 10.22
CA SER A 270 -41.27 -20.39 9.31
C SER A 270 -40.13 -21.28 8.82
N SER A 271 -38.92 -20.75 8.69
CA SER A 271 -37.74 -21.53 8.29
C SER A 271 -37.31 -22.49 9.39
N SER A 272 -37.51 -22.16 10.66
CA SER A 272 -37.11 -23.02 11.78
C SER A 272 -38.11 -24.14 12.08
N GLU A 273 -39.42 -23.97 11.71
CA GLU A 273 -40.45 -25.02 11.87
C GLU A 273 -40.43 -26.06 10.74
N GLY A 274 -39.88 -25.73 9.57
CA GLY A 274 -39.79 -26.60 8.40
C GLY A 274 -38.42 -27.20 8.26
N GLY A 275 -38.11 -28.27 8.99
CA GLY A 275 -36.94 -29.09 8.71
C GLY A 275 -36.96 -29.63 7.27
N GLY A 276 -36.24 -28.97 6.35
CA GLY A 276 -35.99 -29.44 4.98
C GLY A 276 -37.01 -29.03 3.93
N GLY A 277 -36.88 -27.88 3.31
CA GLY A 277 -37.71 -27.43 2.18
C GLY A 277 -37.02 -26.31 1.43
N ASP A 278 -36.48 -26.65 0.29
CA ASP A 278 -36.22 -25.87 -0.92
C ASP A 278 -36.68 -24.40 -0.89
N GLY A 279 -35.84 -23.55 -0.41
CA GLY A 279 -35.99 -22.08 -0.49
C GLY A 279 -34.74 -21.49 -1.15
N GLY A 280 -34.93 -20.73 -2.19
CA GLY A 280 -34.05 -20.17 -3.19
C GLY A 280 -32.58 -19.99 -2.85
N ASP A 281 -31.75 -20.27 -3.81
CA ASP A 281 -30.27 -20.35 -3.79
C ASP A 281 -29.50 -19.16 -3.23
N ASP A 282 -30.12 -18.01 -2.96
CA ASP A 282 -29.41 -16.82 -2.47
C ASP A 282 -29.24 -16.76 -0.94
N ASP A 283 -30.19 -17.36 -0.15
CA ASP A 283 -30.14 -17.29 1.32
C ASP A 283 -29.30 -18.43 1.95
N ARG A 284 -29.07 -19.55 1.24
CA ARG A 284 -28.31 -20.71 1.77
C ARG A 284 -26.80 -20.51 1.75
N ALA A 285 -26.28 -19.65 0.87
CA ALA A 285 -24.84 -19.36 0.84
C ALA A 285 -24.36 -18.50 2.02
N GLU A 286 -25.29 -17.85 2.73
CA GLU A 286 -24.97 -17.02 3.91
C GLU A 286 -24.98 -17.82 5.22
N ASP A 287 -25.79 -18.89 5.33
CA ASP A 287 -25.91 -19.68 6.56
C ASP A 287 -24.75 -20.70 6.77
N GLU A 288 -24.07 -21.13 5.71
CA GLU A 288 -22.96 -22.10 5.81
C GLU A 288 -21.65 -21.48 6.35
N PHE A 289 -21.59 -20.14 6.43
CA PHE A 289 -20.45 -19.38 6.96
C PHE A 289 -20.72 -18.75 8.34
N ALA A 290 -21.80 -19.15 9.02
CA ALA A 290 -22.19 -18.58 10.31
C ALA A 290 -21.35 -19.04 11.51
N GLU A 291 -20.42 -20.00 11.32
CA GLU A 291 -19.48 -20.43 12.36
C GLU A 291 -18.22 -19.57 12.31
N GLU A 292 -18.02 -18.75 13.33
CA GLU A 292 -16.81 -17.98 13.64
C GLU A 292 -16.45 -16.83 12.66
N HIS A 293 -17.39 -15.92 12.46
CA HIS A 293 -17.05 -14.70 11.70
C HIS A 293 -16.20 -13.76 12.56
N HIS A 294 -14.91 -13.72 12.28
CA HIS A 294 -14.03 -12.68 12.79
C HIS A 294 -14.51 -11.32 12.24
N PRO A 295 -14.66 -10.30 13.09
CA PRO A 295 -15.22 -9.02 12.65
C PRO A 295 -14.29 -8.16 11.79
N GLY A 296 -13.17 -8.69 11.34
CA GLY A 296 -12.15 -7.91 10.66
C GLY A 296 -12.46 -7.55 9.21
N CYS A 297 -11.84 -6.46 8.73
CA CYS A 297 -12.00 -5.95 7.38
C CYS A 297 -10.68 -5.55 6.75
N GLN A 298 -10.41 -6.05 5.54
CA GLN A 298 -9.32 -5.55 4.72
C GLN A 298 -9.84 -4.57 3.68
N VAL A 299 -9.31 -3.35 3.71
CA VAL A 299 -9.64 -2.28 2.78
C VAL A 299 -8.46 -2.05 1.85
N SER A 300 -8.70 -2.13 0.54
CA SER A 300 -7.65 -1.93 -0.44
C SER A 300 -8.15 -1.17 -1.66
N GLY A 301 -7.29 -0.33 -2.21
CA GLY A 301 -7.63 0.43 -3.39
C GLY A 301 -6.59 1.46 -3.78
N HIS A 302 -7.01 2.34 -4.65
CA HIS A 302 -6.24 3.52 -5.02
C HIS A 302 -7.14 4.72 -5.24
N MET A 303 -6.57 5.91 -5.08
CA MET A 303 -7.26 7.16 -5.35
C MET A 303 -6.30 8.20 -5.89
N MET A 304 -6.84 9.17 -6.62
CA MET A 304 -6.10 10.33 -7.09
C MET A 304 -6.29 11.46 -6.07
N VAL A 305 -5.20 11.90 -5.46
CA VAL A 305 -5.18 12.98 -4.48
C VAL A 305 -4.45 14.18 -5.05
N ASN A 306 -4.75 15.37 -4.56
CA ASN A 306 -4.00 16.57 -4.93
C ASN A 306 -2.58 16.47 -4.35
N ARG A 307 -1.60 17.03 -5.07
CA ARG A 307 -0.20 17.04 -4.66
C ARG A 307 0.07 18.16 -3.64
N VAL A 308 -0.70 18.15 -2.56
CA VAL A 308 -0.62 19.06 -1.41
C VAL A 308 -0.66 18.23 -0.13
N PRO A 309 -0.30 18.80 1.02
CA PRO A 309 -0.51 18.11 2.28
C PRO A 309 -1.96 17.68 2.46
N GLY A 310 -2.16 16.49 2.95
CA GLY A 310 -3.48 15.92 3.17
C GLY A 310 -3.40 14.69 4.06
N ASP A 311 -4.54 14.06 4.28
CA ASP A 311 -4.67 12.88 5.10
C ASP A 311 -5.72 11.90 4.57
N LEU A 312 -5.42 10.62 4.75
CA LEU A 312 -6.34 9.51 4.54
C LEU A 312 -6.82 9.06 5.91
N HIS A 313 -8.12 9.13 6.12
CA HIS A 313 -8.80 8.67 7.31
C HIS A 313 -9.40 7.29 7.10
N ILE A 314 -9.16 6.38 8.03
CA ILE A 314 -9.86 5.11 8.13
C ILE A 314 -10.51 5.08 9.51
N GLU A 315 -11.82 5.15 9.54
CA GLU A 315 -12.62 5.26 10.77
C GLU A 315 -13.79 4.28 10.78
N ALA A 316 -14.29 3.98 11.97
CA ALA A 316 -15.55 3.30 12.12
C ALA A 316 -16.69 4.31 12.04
N LYS A 317 -17.56 4.19 11.02
CA LYS A 317 -18.65 5.15 10.74
C LYS A 317 -19.84 4.46 10.12
N SER A 318 -21.03 4.88 10.50
CA SER A 318 -22.28 4.42 9.89
C SER A 318 -23.27 5.58 9.80
N THR A 319 -24.09 5.58 8.75
CA THR A 319 -25.18 6.54 8.57
C THR A 319 -26.43 6.14 9.31
N ASN A 320 -26.56 4.86 9.70
CA ASN A 320 -27.76 4.29 10.30
C ASN A 320 -27.56 3.83 11.75
N HIS A 321 -26.33 3.88 12.25
CA HIS A 321 -25.97 3.39 13.58
C HIS A 321 -25.08 4.41 14.29
N ALA A 322 -25.16 4.46 15.61
CA ALA A 322 -24.18 5.12 16.44
C ALA A 322 -23.08 4.10 16.81
N ILE A 323 -21.86 4.36 16.43
CA ILE A 323 -20.73 3.47 16.71
C ILE A 323 -20.45 3.44 18.22
N ASN A 324 -20.22 2.26 18.73
CA ASN A 324 -19.81 2.07 20.12
C ASN A 324 -18.30 2.30 20.27
N SER A 325 -17.92 3.49 20.73
CA SER A 325 -16.51 3.83 20.94
C SER A 325 -15.80 2.91 21.95
N ALA A 326 -16.55 2.38 22.92
CA ALA A 326 -16.03 1.44 23.92
C ALA A 326 -15.74 0.03 23.37
N MET A 327 -16.14 -0.25 22.11
CA MET A 327 -15.91 -1.52 21.42
C MET A 327 -15.09 -1.35 20.14
N THR A 328 -14.70 -0.11 19.82
CA THR A 328 -13.92 0.15 18.61
C THR A 328 -12.43 0.00 18.92
N ASN A 329 -11.82 -1.05 18.38
CA ASN A 329 -10.39 -1.29 18.42
C ASN A 329 -9.84 -1.17 17.00
N LEU A 330 -8.88 -0.29 16.79
CA LEU A 330 -8.27 -0.02 15.49
C LEU A 330 -6.89 -0.65 15.32
N THR A 331 -6.70 -1.82 15.92
CA THR A 331 -5.54 -2.67 15.60
C THR A 331 -5.52 -2.98 14.11
N HIS A 332 -4.42 -2.65 13.45
CA HIS A 332 -4.35 -2.81 12.01
C HIS A 332 -2.97 -3.21 11.52
N ARG A 333 -2.93 -3.73 10.29
CA ARG A 333 -1.72 -4.00 9.51
C ARG A 333 -1.75 -3.21 8.22
N VAL A 334 -0.66 -2.54 7.91
CA VAL A 334 -0.47 -1.88 6.63
C VAL A 334 0.20 -2.86 5.68
N ASN A 335 -0.57 -3.52 4.81
CA ASN A 335 -0.02 -4.48 3.85
C ASN A 335 0.70 -3.74 2.71
N HIS A 336 0.18 -2.59 2.31
CA HIS A 336 0.77 -1.76 1.25
C HIS A 336 0.35 -0.31 1.40
N LEU A 337 1.30 0.62 1.25
CA LEU A 337 1.04 2.05 1.11
C LEU A 337 2.12 2.68 0.26
N SER A 338 1.75 3.21 -0.89
CA SER A 338 2.69 3.83 -1.83
C SER A 338 2.04 4.96 -2.60
N PHE A 339 2.88 5.86 -3.10
CA PHE A 339 2.47 6.96 -3.97
C PHE A 339 3.00 6.77 -5.39
N GLY A 340 2.26 7.32 -6.36
CA GLY A 340 2.58 7.21 -7.79
C GLY A 340 1.92 6.02 -8.47
N THR A 341 2.10 5.93 -9.79
CA THR A 341 1.60 4.81 -10.57
C THR A 341 2.37 3.54 -10.20
N PRO A 342 1.68 2.42 -9.90
CA PRO A 342 2.36 1.15 -9.76
C PRO A 342 2.97 0.81 -11.13
N HIS A 343 4.28 0.76 -11.20
CA HIS A 343 4.98 0.36 -12.41
C HIS A 343 4.84 -1.16 -12.57
N GLY A 344 3.87 -1.56 -13.41
CA GLY A 344 3.58 -2.94 -13.76
C GLY A 344 2.78 -3.73 -12.72
N PRO A 345 2.25 -4.90 -13.08
CA PRO A 345 1.56 -5.79 -12.17
C PRO A 345 2.54 -6.24 -11.09
N GLN A 346 2.33 -5.78 -9.85
CA GLN A 346 3.06 -6.12 -8.63
C GLN A 346 4.46 -5.49 -8.42
N GLY A 347 4.80 -4.37 -9.05
CA GLY A 347 6.08 -3.71 -8.79
C GLY A 347 7.34 -4.44 -9.28
N HIS A 348 7.17 -5.56 -10.00
CA HIS A 348 8.28 -6.40 -10.47
C HIS A 348 8.94 -5.91 -11.77
N VAL A 349 8.32 -5.02 -12.54
CA VAL A 349 8.90 -4.56 -13.81
C VAL A 349 10.14 -3.72 -13.62
N LEU A 350 10.22 -2.97 -12.52
CA LEU A 350 11.42 -2.21 -12.19
C LEU A 350 12.63 -3.11 -11.85
N SER A 351 12.39 -4.31 -11.29
CA SER A 351 13.48 -5.24 -10.93
C SER A 351 14.13 -5.90 -12.15
N PHE A 352 13.45 -5.94 -13.30
CA PHE A 352 14.00 -6.47 -14.55
C PHE A 352 14.81 -5.43 -15.35
N LEU A 353 14.71 -4.14 -14.99
CA LEU A 353 15.53 -3.14 -15.61
C LEU A 353 16.95 -3.23 -15.00
N PRO A 354 18.00 -3.50 -15.81
CA PRO A 354 19.36 -3.65 -15.28
C PRO A 354 19.86 -2.43 -14.52
N PHE A 355 19.21 -1.29 -14.74
CA PHE A 355 19.53 -0.04 -14.06
C PHE A 355 18.93 0.05 -12.64
N PHE A 356 17.79 -0.58 -12.38
CA PHE A 356 17.13 -0.50 -11.07
C PHE A 356 17.92 -1.22 -9.98
N SER A 357 18.69 -2.25 -10.37
CA SER A 357 19.60 -2.94 -9.44
C SER A 357 20.70 -2.02 -8.91
N ASP A 358 21.10 -1.03 -9.70
CA ASP A 358 22.22 -0.13 -9.38
C ASP A 358 21.79 1.05 -8.48
N ILE A 359 20.48 1.33 -8.36
CA ILE A 359 19.99 2.39 -7.48
C ILE A 359 20.27 2.00 -6.03
N PRO A 360 20.91 2.88 -5.24
CA PRO A 360 21.12 2.60 -3.81
C PRO A 360 19.82 2.32 -3.07
N GLU A 361 19.83 1.39 -2.13
CA GLU A 361 18.65 0.96 -1.36
C GLU A 361 17.92 2.12 -0.65
N ASN A 362 18.66 3.16 -0.29
CA ASN A 362 18.08 4.35 0.35
C ASN A 362 17.03 5.04 -0.54
N PHE A 363 17.16 4.95 -1.86
CA PHE A 363 16.22 5.56 -2.81
C PHE A 363 15.10 4.62 -3.24
N LYS A 364 15.11 3.36 -2.80
CA LYS A 364 14.08 2.36 -3.09
C LYS A 364 12.96 2.31 -2.06
N ARG A 365 12.95 3.15 -1.03
CA ARG A 365 11.97 3.14 0.06
C ARG A 365 10.62 3.73 -0.38
N THR A 366 9.94 3.08 -1.30
CA THR A 366 8.62 3.49 -1.79
C THR A 366 7.45 2.94 -0.97
N ASN A 367 7.69 1.92 -0.13
CA ASN A 367 6.68 1.31 0.74
C ASN A 367 7.31 0.85 2.07
N PRO A 368 7.71 1.80 2.96
CA PRO A 368 8.40 1.47 4.21
C PRO A 368 7.47 0.84 5.25
N MET A 369 6.15 0.98 5.09
CA MET A 369 5.14 0.45 6.01
C MET A 369 4.68 -0.96 5.65
N LYS A 370 5.23 -1.55 4.59
CA LYS A 370 4.81 -2.87 4.11
C LYS A 370 4.84 -3.91 5.21
N ASP A 371 3.69 -4.58 5.41
CA ASP A 371 3.46 -5.66 6.37
C ASP A 371 3.69 -5.29 7.85
N LYS A 372 3.75 -3.99 8.17
CA LYS A 372 3.86 -3.52 9.55
C LYS A 372 2.54 -3.65 10.28
N TYR A 373 2.62 -4.14 11.52
CA TYR A 373 1.51 -4.37 12.43
C TYR A 373 1.50 -3.31 13.54
N TYR A 374 0.34 -2.70 13.78
CA TYR A 374 0.13 -1.63 14.74
C TYR A 374 -0.97 -2.02 15.74
N PRO A 375 -0.60 -2.68 16.85
CA PRO A 375 -1.56 -3.09 17.86
C PRO A 375 -1.99 -1.91 18.73
N THR A 376 -3.29 -1.80 18.99
CA THR A 376 -3.86 -0.96 20.04
C THR A 376 -4.29 -1.87 21.19
N TYR A 377 -3.86 -1.55 22.41
CA TYR A 377 -4.11 -2.41 23.57
C TYR A 377 -5.34 -2.01 24.35
N HIS A 378 -5.79 -0.76 24.16
CA HIS A 378 -6.98 -0.23 24.80
C HIS A 378 -7.94 0.33 23.75
N PHE A 379 -9.21 0.42 24.13
CA PHE A 379 -10.18 1.18 23.36
C PHE A 379 -9.81 2.67 23.42
N HIS A 380 -10.29 3.46 22.47
CA HIS A 380 -9.96 4.90 22.34
C HIS A 380 -8.50 5.19 21.97
N GLU A 381 -7.77 4.23 21.44
CA GLU A 381 -6.44 4.40 20.89
C GLU A 381 -6.45 4.22 19.37
N ALA A 382 -5.68 5.02 18.65
CA ALA A 382 -5.39 4.82 17.24
C ALA A 382 -4.01 5.35 16.87
N PHE A 383 -3.46 4.83 15.78
CA PHE A 383 -2.19 5.32 15.26
C PHE A 383 -2.40 6.41 14.21
N HIS A 384 -1.65 7.50 14.36
CA HIS A 384 -1.47 8.52 13.33
C HIS A 384 -0.10 8.31 12.69
N HIS A 385 -0.10 8.16 11.36
CA HIS A 385 1.09 7.91 10.56
C HIS A 385 1.45 9.18 9.80
N HIS A 386 2.58 9.79 10.15
CA HIS A 386 3.10 10.97 9.48
C HIS A 386 4.05 10.53 8.35
N LEU A 387 3.74 10.93 7.14
CA LEU A 387 4.43 10.50 5.92
C LEU A 387 5.04 11.72 5.22
N LYS A 388 6.35 11.77 5.14
CA LYS A 388 7.05 12.76 4.31
C LYS A 388 7.37 12.14 2.97
N ILE A 389 6.83 12.70 1.88
CA ILE A 389 6.97 12.19 0.52
C ILE A 389 8.05 12.99 -0.20
N ILE A 390 9.03 12.28 -0.77
CA ILE A 390 10.12 12.87 -1.55
C ILE A 390 10.04 12.30 -2.96
N SER A 391 9.87 13.16 -3.95
CA SER A 391 9.95 12.78 -5.36
C SER A 391 11.37 12.51 -5.77
N THR A 392 11.61 11.39 -6.44
CA THR A 392 12.90 10.98 -6.96
C THR A 392 12.78 10.75 -8.45
N HIS A 393 13.39 11.63 -9.24
CA HIS A 393 13.44 11.52 -10.67
C HIS A 393 14.62 10.61 -11.05
N VAL A 394 14.33 9.60 -11.87
CA VAL A 394 15.36 8.66 -12.34
C VAL A 394 15.44 8.80 -13.86
N ASP A 395 16.54 9.37 -14.33
CA ASP A 395 16.79 9.57 -15.74
C ASP A 395 17.57 8.41 -16.34
N TYR A 396 16.97 7.75 -17.33
CA TYR A 396 17.61 6.67 -18.10
C TYR A 396 18.27 7.24 -19.35
N MET A 397 19.48 6.79 -19.64
CA MET A 397 20.32 7.26 -20.76
C MET A 397 19.61 7.18 -22.14
N PHE A 398 18.59 6.31 -22.30
CA PHE A 398 17.91 6.08 -23.59
C PHE A 398 16.40 5.98 -23.48
N SER A 399 15.77 6.33 -22.35
CA SER A 399 14.35 6.14 -22.11
C SER A 399 13.77 7.32 -21.33
N HIS A 400 12.45 7.30 -21.17
CA HIS A 400 11.74 8.32 -20.40
C HIS A 400 12.18 8.35 -18.95
N SER A 401 12.23 9.55 -18.37
CA SER A 401 12.42 9.73 -16.93
C SER A 401 11.26 9.08 -16.16
N THR A 402 11.59 8.42 -15.06
CA THR A 402 10.58 7.80 -14.17
C THR A 402 10.64 8.48 -12.82
N VAL A 403 9.47 8.80 -12.26
CA VAL A 403 9.37 9.39 -10.92
C VAL A 403 9.03 8.31 -9.91
N LEU A 404 9.85 8.20 -8.89
CA LEU A 404 9.63 7.36 -7.71
C LEU A 404 9.30 8.26 -6.52
N TYR A 405 8.35 7.84 -5.69
CA TYR A 405 8.01 8.55 -4.47
C TYR A 405 8.54 7.78 -3.27
N GLN A 406 9.55 8.35 -2.62
CA GLN A 406 10.09 7.81 -1.37
C GLN A 406 9.23 8.29 -0.22
N ILE A 407 9.06 7.44 0.78
CA ILE A 407 8.28 7.74 1.97
C ILE A 407 9.20 7.64 3.19
N LEU A 408 9.27 8.70 3.97
CA LEU A 408 9.76 8.67 5.34
C LEU A 408 8.55 8.63 6.25
N GLU A 409 8.47 7.64 7.13
CA GLU A 409 7.32 7.40 7.98
C GLU A 409 7.68 7.54 9.45
N GLU A 410 6.77 8.14 10.20
CA GLU A 410 6.75 8.19 11.66
C GLU A 410 5.34 7.88 12.13
N SER A 411 5.19 6.96 13.09
CA SER A 411 3.90 6.52 13.60
C SER A 411 3.79 6.85 15.08
N GLN A 412 2.70 7.51 15.43
CA GLN A 412 2.42 7.94 16.81
C GLN A 412 1.10 7.34 17.28
N LEU A 413 1.08 6.82 18.51
CA LEU A 413 -0.15 6.41 19.19
C LEU A 413 -0.84 7.66 19.76
N VAL A 414 -2.12 7.82 19.46
CA VAL A 414 -2.96 8.93 19.89
C VAL A 414 -4.11 8.40 20.74
N TYR A 415 -4.43 9.09 21.82
CA TYR A 415 -5.52 8.78 22.72
C TYR A 415 -6.70 9.70 22.45
N PHE A 416 -7.89 9.12 22.34
CA PHE A 416 -9.13 9.83 22.10
C PHE A 416 -9.98 9.88 23.37
N ASP A 417 -10.79 10.93 23.49
CA ASP A 417 -11.78 11.01 24.56
C ASP A 417 -12.85 9.92 24.40
N VAL A 418 -13.44 9.49 25.49
CA VAL A 418 -14.46 8.42 25.54
C VAL A 418 -15.63 8.65 24.59
N GLN A 419 -15.96 9.91 24.29
CA GLN A 419 -17.06 10.27 23.39
C GLN A 419 -16.68 10.26 21.92
N ASN A 420 -15.39 10.27 21.62
CA ASN A 420 -14.88 10.32 20.25
C ASN A 420 -14.53 8.92 19.76
N ILE A 421 -14.94 8.64 18.53
CA ILE A 421 -14.56 7.40 17.86
C ILE A 421 -13.10 7.54 17.43
N PRO A 422 -12.22 6.58 17.76
CA PRO A 422 -10.84 6.62 17.30
C PRO A 422 -10.77 6.49 15.77
N GLU A 423 -9.77 7.10 15.17
CA GLU A 423 -9.55 7.10 13.73
C GLU A 423 -8.07 6.86 13.40
N ILE A 424 -7.80 6.05 12.39
CA ILE A 424 -6.46 5.88 11.82
C ILE A 424 -6.25 6.98 10.80
N LYS A 425 -5.14 7.72 10.92
CA LYS A 425 -4.77 8.76 9.97
C LYS A 425 -3.44 8.48 9.31
N PHE A 426 -3.40 8.64 7.98
CA PHE A 426 -2.17 8.68 7.21
C PHE A 426 -2.00 10.11 6.68
N LEU A 427 -1.27 10.93 7.44
CA LEU A 427 -1.02 12.32 7.11
C LEU A 427 0.20 12.40 6.20
N TRP A 428 0.06 12.91 5.00
CA TRP A 428 1.19 13.12 4.11
C TRP A 428 1.51 14.58 3.89
N ASP A 429 2.80 14.85 3.76
CA ASP A 429 3.34 16.14 3.37
C ASP A 429 4.39 15.95 2.27
N MET A 430 4.36 16.82 1.27
CA MET A 430 5.28 16.77 0.14
C MET A 430 6.55 17.54 0.46
N SER A 431 7.69 16.91 0.17
CA SER A 431 8.96 17.63 0.22
C SER A 431 9.03 18.67 -0.90
N PRO A 432 9.43 19.91 -0.61
CA PRO A 432 9.68 20.90 -1.65
C PRO A 432 10.92 20.59 -2.48
N MET A 433 11.75 19.64 -2.03
CA MET A 433 12.95 19.21 -2.72
C MET A 433 12.75 17.81 -3.32
N SER A 434 13.24 17.62 -4.52
CA SER A 434 13.32 16.34 -5.24
C SER A 434 14.76 15.87 -5.35
N VAL A 435 14.92 14.57 -5.51
CA VAL A 435 16.20 13.95 -5.81
C VAL A 435 16.23 13.60 -7.28
N ASN A 436 17.27 14.03 -7.99
CA ASN A 436 17.49 13.64 -9.39
C ASN A 436 18.64 12.63 -9.44
N LEU A 437 18.35 11.42 -9.92
CA LEU A 437 19.32 10.35 -10.11
C LEU A 437 19.64 10.23 -11.58
N THR A 438 20.85 10.64 -11.95
CA THR A 438 21.36 10.52 -13.32
C THR A 438 22.40 9.43 -13.41
N LYS A 439 22.29 8.56 -14.41
CA LYS A 439 23.29 7.57 -14.72
C LYS A 439 24.28 8.14 -15.70
N GLU A 440 25.49 8.46 -15.21
CA GLU A 440 26.58 8.90 -16.04
C GLU A 440 27.50 7.75 -16.36
N GLY A 441 27.72 7.49 -17.65
CA GLY A 441 28.77 6.63 -18.13
C GLY A 441 30.12 7.38 -18.17
N ARG A 442 31.20 6.64 -18.23
CA ARG A 442 32.53 7.25 -18.45
C ARG A 442 32.52 7.98 -19.79
N PRO A 443 33.09 9.22 -19.87
CA PRO A 443 33.23 9.96 -21.13
C PRO A 443 34.04 9.17 -22.16
N TRP A 444 33.63 9.22 -23.42
CA TRP A 444 34.30 8.48 -24.49
C TRP A 444 35.82 8.85 -24.64
N TYR A 445 36.18 10.09 -24.32
CA TYR A 445 37.58 10.54 -24.39
C TYR A 445 38.46 9.89 -23.32
N GLU A 446 37.91 9.58 -22.12
CA GLU A 446 38.62 8.81 -21.10
C GLU A 446 38.91 7.39 -21.58
N TYR A 447 37.94 6.76 -22.22
CA TYR A 447 38.09 5.46 -22.81
C TYR A 447 39.15 5.47 -23.91
N ALA A 448 39.11 6.46 -24.82
CA ALA A 448 40.12 6.62 -25.88
C ALA A 448 41.52 6.83 -25.32
N THR A 449 41.69 7.67 -24.30
CA THR A 449 42.98 7.92 -23.65
C THR A 449 43.48 6.66 -22.92
N SER A 450 42.63 5.91 -22.25
CA SER A 450 42.98 4.64 -21.61
C SER A 450 43.49 3.62 -22.64
N LEU A 451 42.83 3.51 -23.80
CA LEU A 451 43.25 2.62 -24.88
C LEU A 451 44.62 3.02 -25.42
N LEU A 452 44.89 4.32 -25.67
CA LEU A 452 46.17 4.81 -26.13
C LEU A 452 47.28 4.55 -25.09
N ALA A 453 46.94 4.73 -23.79
CA ALA A 453 47.86 4.43 -22.70
C ALA A 453 48.22 2.93 -22.62
N ILE A 454 47.22 2.03 -22.81
CA ILE A 454 47.43 0.59 -22.86
C ILE A 454 48.37 0.22 -24.01
N ILE A 455 48.11 0.72 -25.23
CA ILE A 455 48.93 0.43 -26.41
C ILE A 455 50.37 0.96 -26.22
N GLY A 456 50.51 2.24 -25.85
CA GLY A 456 51.83 2.87 -25.67
C GLY A 456 52.59 2.29 -24.49
N GLY A 457 51.93 2.09 -23.34
CA GLY A 457 52.51 1.54 -22.12
C GLY A 457 53.01 0.10 -22.29
N THR A 458 52.19 -0.78 -22.87
CA THR A 458 52.55 -2.20 -23.08
C THR A 458 53.72 -2.33 -24.07
N TYR A 459 53.69 -1.56 -25.17
CA TYR A 459 54.77 -1.58 -26.16
C TYR A 459 56.09 -1.09 -25.57
N THR A 460 56.10 0.02 -24.85
CA THR A 460 57.32 0.59 -24.28
C THR A 460 57.93 -0.25 -23.16
N THR A 461 57.06 -0.76 -22.25
CA THR A 461 57.51 -1.59 -21.12
C THR A 461 58.08 -2.93 -21.59
N LEU A 462 57.41 -3.63 -22.48
CA LEU A 462 57.89 -4.89 -23.03
C LEU A 462 59.08 -4.68 -23.94
N GLY A 463 59.18 -3.56 -24.68
CA GLY A 463 60.36 -3.16 -25.42
C GLY A 463 61.60 -2.94 -24.54
N LEU A 464 61.39 -2.29 -23.38
CA LEU A 464 62.46 -2.08 -22.40
C LEU A 464 62.92 -3.41 -21.76
N ILE A 465 62.02 -4.30 -21.42
CA ILE A 465 62.26 -5.64 -20.88
C ILE A 465 63.07 -6.44 -21.93
N ASN A 466 62.64 -6.45 -23.20
CA ASN A 466 63.30 -7.13 -24.28
C ASN A 466 64.76 -6.60 -24.47
N ALA A 467 64.94 -5.28 -24.46
CA ALA A 467 66.29 -4.67 -24.56
C ALA A 467 67.17 -5.07 -23.39
N THR A 468 66.64 -5.15 -22.18
CA THR A 468 67.34 -5.57 -20.98
C THR A 468 67.73 -7.06 -21.04
N LEU A 469 66.83 -7.93 -21.42
CA LEU A 469 67.07 -9.36 -21.60
C LEU A 469 68.15 -9.62 -22.66
N LEU A 470 68.09 -8.92 -23.78
CA LEU A 470 69.11 -9.04 -24.83
C LEU A 470 70.51 -8.57 -24.37
N ARG A 471 70.56 -7.61 -23.46
CA ARG A 471 71.86 -7.22 -22.86
C ARG A 471 72.42 -8.27 -21.92
N ILE A 472 71.59 -8.94 -21.13
CA ILE A 472 71.97 -9.97 -20.16
C ILE A 472 72.35 -11.28 -20.88
N PHE A 473 71.56 -11.71 -21.87
CA PHE A 473 71.70 -12.99 -22.55
C PHE A 473 72.47 -12.91 -23.86
N LYS A 474 73.08 -11.76 -24.25
CA LYS A 474 73.95 -11.69 -25.38
C LYS A 474 75.20 -12.52 -25.09
N PRO A 475 75.50 -13.60 -25.90
CA PRO A 475 76.72 -14.32 -25.72
C PRO A 475 77.88 -13.35 -26.03
N LYS A 476 78.88 -13.22 -25.13
CA LYS A 476 80.12 -12.52 -25.40
C LYS A 476 80.69 -13.18 -26.65
N LYS A 477 80.74 -12.45 -27.77
CA LYS A 477 81.58 -12.84 -28.89
C LYS A 477 83.00 -12.69 -28.38
N PHE A 478 83.66 -13.80 -28.25
CA PHE A 478 85.09 -13.82 -28.14
C PHE A 478 85.71 -13.49 -29.50
#